data_9152a4957123e99621b83021e4f23c01
#
_entry.id   9152a4957123e99621b83021e4f23c01
#
_cell.length_a   1.000
_cell.length_b   1.000
_cell.length_c   1.000
_cell.angle_alpha   90.00
_cell.angle_beta   90.00
_cell.angle_gamma   90.00
#
_symmetry.space_group_name_H-M   'P 1'
#
loop_
_entity.id
_entity.type
_entity.pdbx_description
1 polymer ?
#
loop_
_entity_poly.entity_id
_entity_poly.type
_entity_poly.pdbx_seq_one_letter_code
_entity_poly.pdbx_strand_id
1 'polypeptide(L)'
;LASGIGALIVVSTVMAWSGRRRQPQAGMVRTALSPLWATFTLAWVCLQGAFGALTVTMKLFPAIVSLHLLGGMVLLALLQIQHSAYTDSSNSQKPPLSTTTLRWVVAIFALLWLQIALGAWVSTNYAVLACQDFPKCQGQWWPLMDFAGGFEVWRALGVSSDGSAIAFSALTAIHYVHRLTAYVLLLALVWLGWRLRTMPAWRATGHALWCVSAWQLVTGLSNVVLGWPLVAAVAHTGGAAAMVIVFTGLLARVVFDKRARTEEDHTVTPPASKVTANSSQRSVA
;
A
#
# COMPACT_ATOMS: atom_id res chain seq x y z
N LEU A 1 -18.77 -2.43 10.75
CA LEU A 1 -17.47 -1.76 10.51
C LEU A 1 -17.44 -1.10 9.13
N ALA A 2 -17.71 -1.84 8.05
CA ALA A 2 -17.67 -1.32 6.68
C ALA A 2 -18.61 -0.12 6.47
N SER A 3 -19.86 -0.20 6.97
CA SER A 3 -20.84 0.89 6.89
C SER A 3 -20.37 2.14 7.62
N GLY A 4 -19.70 1.97 8.78
CA GLY A 4 -19.15 3.09 9.56
C GLY A 4 -18.03 3.81 8.79
N ILE A 5 -17.12 3.07 8.16
CA ILE A 5 -16.05 3.65 7.33
C ILE A 5 -16.67 4.37 6.13
N GLY A 6 -17.66 3.78 5.46
CA GLY A 6 -18.37 4.41 4.36
C GLY A 6 -19.03 5.74 4.77
N ALA A 7 -19.71 5.76 5.91
CA ALA A 7 -20.32 6.98 6.45
C ALA A 7 -19.30 8.08 6.74
N LEU A 8 -18.14 7.74 7.33
CA LEU A 8 -17.06 8.71 7.59
C LEU A 8 -16.47 9.26 6.28
N ILE A 9 -16.35 8.45 5.23
CA ILE A 9 -15.88 8.91 3.92
C ILE A 9 -16.91 9.86 3.27
N VAL A 10 -18.21 9.59 3.39
CA VAL A 10 -19.28 10.50 2.96
C VAL A 10 -19.16 11.85 3.69
N VAL A 11 -19.06 11.82 5.02
CA VAL A 11 -18.91 13.04 5.83
C VAL A 11 -17.66 13.82 5.41
N SER A 12 -16.52 13.16 5.26
CA SER A 12 -15.27 13.81 4.83
C SER A 12 -15.39 14.44 3.43
N THR A 13 -16.12 13.79 2.52
CA THR A 13 -16.37 14.32 1.17
C THR A 13 -17.26 15.56 1.22
N VAL A 14 -18.36 15.52 1.99
CA VAL A 14 -19.24 16.68 2.19
C VAL A 14 -18.49 17.85 2.80
N MET A 15 -17.65 17.60 3.83
CA MET A 15 -16.81 18.62 4.45
C MET A 15 -15.81 19.24 3.46
N ALA A 16 -15.18 18.43 2.60
CA ALA A 16 -14.24 18.89 1.59
C ALA A 16 -14.92 19.85 0.58
N TRP A 17 -16.13 19.53 0.14
CA TRP A 17 -16.91 20.39 -0.76
C TRP A 17 -17.45 21.65 -0.07
N SER A 18 -17.92 21.55 1.16
CA SER A 18 -18.43 22.68 1.94
C SER A 18 -17.31 23.68 2.31
N GLY A 19 -16.13 23.16 2.66
CA GLY A 19 -14.97 23.98 2.99
C GLY A 19 -14.47 24.80 1.78
N ARG A 20 -14.51 24.24 0.57
CA ARG A 20 -14.14 24.95 -0.66
C ARG A 20 -14.99 26.20 -0.92
N ARG A 21 -16.27 26.19 -0.49
CA ARG A 21 -17.19 27.33 -0.69
C ARG A 21 -16.91 28.47 0.28
N ARG A 22 -16.20 28.22 1.39
CA ARG A 22 -16.04 29.19 2.50
C ARG A 22 -14.71 29.95 2.51
N GLN A 23 -13.68 29.52 1.76
CA GLN A 23 -12.37 30.18 1.79
C GLN A 23 -11.72 30.28 0.40
N PRO A 24 -11.69 31.51 -0.19
CA PRO A 24 -10.68 31.87 -1.16
C PRO A 24 -9.50 32.55 -0.41
N GLN A 25 -8.80 31.87 0.50
CA GLN A 25 -7.60 32.43 1.10
C GLN A 25 -6.34 31.75 0.54
N ALA A 26 -5.51 32.60 -0.07
CA ALA A 26 -4.18 32.29 -0.51
C ALA A 26 -3.31 31.81 0.65
N GLY A 27 -2.57 30.70 0.46
CA GLY A 27 -1.46 30.31 1.33
C GLY A 27 -1.61 29.04 2.16
N MET A 28 -2.79 28.39 2.23
CA MET A 28 -2.92 27.14 2.98
C MET A 28 -2.76 25.92 2.05
N VAL A 29 -1.94 24.97 2.44
CA VAL A 29 -1.60 23.73 1.72
C VAL A 29 -2.84 23.11 1.05
N ARG A 30 -2.94 23.32 -0.27
CA ARG A 30 -4.11 22.98 -1.12
C ARG A 30 -4.31 21.47 -1.36
N THR A 31 -3.47 20.60 -0.83
CA THR A 31 -3.43 19.19 -1.21
C THR A 31 -4.22 18.27 -0.29
N ALA A 32 -4.44 18.61 0.96
CA ALA A 32 -5.01 17.72 1.96
C ALA A 32 -6.50 17.41 1.78
N LEU A 33 -7.25 18.35 1.22
CA LEU A 33 -8.70 18.24 1.03
C LEU A 33 -9.13 18.70 -0.35
N SER A 34 -8.41 18.29 -1.39
CA SER A 34 -8.96 18.42 -2.73
C SER A 34 -10.32 17.72 -2.76
N PRO A 35 -11.44 18.39 -3.04
CA PRO A 35 -12.74 17.75 -3.15
C PRO A 35 -12.74 16.60 -4.15
N LEU A 36 -11.87 16.67 -5.17
CA LEU A 36 -11.68 15.60 -6.16
C LEU A 36 -11.07 14.35 -5.52
N TRP A 37 -10.10 14.51 -4.59
CA TRP A 37 -9.53 13.36 -3.88
C TRP A 37 -10.56 12.66 -2.98
N ALA A 38 -11.33 13.44 -2.22
CA ALA A 38 -12.40 12.91 -1.38
C ALA A 38 -13.48 12.21 -2.23
N THR A 39 -13.86 12.79 -3.38
CA THR A 39 -14.80 12.20 -4.32
C THR A 39 -14.26 10.89 -4.92
N PHE A 40 -12.98 10.84 -5.29
CA PHE A 40 -12.35 9.62 -5.77
C PHE A 40 -12.35 8.53 -4.69
N THR A 41 -12.02 8.88 -3.44
CA THR A 41 -12.07 7.92 -2.30
C THR A 41 -13.50 7.41 -2.07
N LEU A 42 -14.52 8.27 -2.20
CA LEU A 42 -15.92 7.88 -2.11
C LEU A 42 -16.32 6.93 -3.26
N ALA A 43 -15.95 7.24 -4.49
CA ALA A 43 -16.20 6.36 -5.64
C ALA A 43 -15.52 4.99 -5.44
N TRP A 44 -14.28 4.99 -4.92
CA TRP A 44 -13.55 3.77 -4.63
C TRP A 44 -14.22 2.92 -3.56
N VAL A 45 -14.72 3.51 -2.46
CA VAL A 45 -15.43 2.72 -1.42
C VAL A 45 -16.75 2.18 -1.92
N CYS A 46 -17.47 2.89 -2.80
CA CYS A 46 -18.68 2.36 -3.44
C CYS A 46 -18.35 1.15 -4.32
N LEU A 47 -17.28 1.23 -5.12
CA LEU A 47 -16.77 0.10 -5.90
C LEU A 47 -16.42 -1.09 -4.99
N GLN A 48 -15.75 -0.83 -3.84
CA GLN A 48 -15.44 -1.87 -2.85
C GLN A 48 -16.69 -2.50 -2.26
N GLY A 49 -17.75 -1.73 -2.04
CA GLY A 49 -19.05 -2.25 -1.61
C GLY A 49 -19.65 -3.22 -2.65
N ALA A 50 -19.57 -2.87 -3.94
CA ALA A 50 -20.00 -3.75 -5.02
C ALA A 50 -19.17 -5.05 -5.08
N PHE A 51 -17.84 -4.97 -4.99
CA PHE A 51 -16.99 -6.17 -4.90
C PHE A 51 -17.34 -7.01 -3.66
N GLY A 52 -17.60 -6.36 -2.52
CA GLY A 52 -18.04 -7.06 -1.30
C GLY A 52 -19.35 -7.83 -1.50
N ALA A 53 -20.32 -7.27 -2.20
CA ALA A 53 -21.56 -7.99 -2.56
C ALA A 53 -21.27 -9.16 -3.51
N LEU A 54 -20.38 -8.98 -4.49
CA LEU A 54 -19.98 -10.05 -5.41
C LEU A 54 -19.28 -11.21 -4.69
N THR A 55 -18.53 -10.98 -3.61
CA THR A 55 -17.92 -12.07 -2.84
C THR A 55 -18.96 -13.07 -2.32
N VAL A 56 -20.14 -12.58 -1.95
CA VAL A 56 -21.25 -13.41 -1.46
C VAL A 56 -22.03 -14.03 -2.62
N THR A 57 -22.44 -13.23 -3.59
CA THR A 57 -23.29 -13.70 -4.70
C THR A 57 -22.58 -14.67 -5.63
N MET A 58 -21.25 -14.55 -5.78
CA MET A 58 -20.40 -15.46 -6.54
C MET A 58 -19.80 -16.59 -5.67
N LYS A 59 -20.36 -16.85 -4.49
CA LYS A 59 -19.98 -17.99 -3.63
C LYS A 59 -18.46 -18.05 -3.36
N LEU A 60 -17.88 -16.93 -2.92
CA LEU A 60 -16.46 -16.80 -2.59
C LEU A 60 -15.52 -17.10 -3.77
N PHE A 61 -15.88 -16.69 -4.97
CA PHE A 61 -15.06 -16.85 -6.17
C PHE A 61 -13.64 -16.24 -5.92
N PRO A 62 -12.54 -17.04 -5.99
CA PRO A 62 -11.24 -16.64 -5.49
C PRO A 62 -10.70 -15.32 -6.05
N ALA A 63 -10.85 -15.08 -7.35
CA ALA A 63 -10.39 -13.83 -7.96
C ALA A 63 -11.18 -12.61 -7.42
N ILE A 64 -12.48 -12.72 -7.26
CA ILE A 64 -13.33 -11.63 -6.75
C ILE A 64 -12.99 -11.31 -5.29
N VAL A 65 -12.80 -12.33 -4.44
CA VAL A 65 -12.43 -12.13 -3.03
C VAL A 65 -11.02 -11.52 -2.93
N SER A 66 -10.08 -11.97 -3.75
CA SER A 66 -8.72 -11.41 -3.81
C SER A 66 -8.73 -9.95 -4.26
N LEU A 67 -9.52 -9.59 -5.28
CA LEU A 67 -9.66 -8.21 -5.74
C LEU A 67 -10.34 -7.32 -4.69
N HIS A 68 -11.32 -7.83 -3.96
CA HIS A 68 -11.95 -7.10 -2.86
C HIS A 68 -10.94 -6.81 -1.74
N LEU A 69 -10.10 -7.78 -1.36
CA LEU A 69 -9.03 -7.57 -0.37
C LEU A 69 -8.01 -6.53 -0.86
N LEU A 70 -7.51 -6.68 -2.08
CA LEU A 70 -6.55 -5.73 -2.68
C LEU A 70 -7.13 -4.32 -2.77
N GLY A 71 -8.38 -4.21 -3.18
CA GLY A 71 -9.07 -2.92 -3.27
C GLY A 71 -9.31 -2.29 -1.89
N GLY A 72 -9.51 -3.09 -0.84
CA GLY A 72 -9.51 -2.62 0.55
C GLY A 72 -8.16 -2.06 0.98
N MET A 73 -7.05 -2.71 0.57
CA MET A 73 -5.69 -2.19 0.82
C MET A 73 -5.41 -0.89 0.05
N VAL A 74 -5.93 -0.74 -1.19
CA VAL A 74 -5.89 0.52 -1.93
C VAL A 74 -6.66 1.62 -1.20
N LEU A 75 -7.88 1.32 -0.71
CA LEU A 75 -8.65 2.28 0.09
C LEU A 75 -7.87 2.75 1.31
N LEU A 76 -7.21 1.84 2.01
CA LEU A 76 -6.36 2.15 3.15
C LEU A 76 -5.19 3.08 2.76
N ALA A 77 -4.54 2.82 1.62
CA ALA A 77 -3.48 3.68 1.09
C ALA A 77 -4.01 5.08 0.73
N LEU A 78 -5.20 5.19 0.12
CA LEU A 78 -5.84 6.49 -0.18
C LEU A 78 -6.11 7.30 1.09
N LEU A 79 -6.65 6.66 2.12
CA LEU A 79 -6.89 7.29 3.41
C LEU A 79 -5.59 7.68 4.12
N GLN A 80 -4.53 6.87 4.01
CA GLN A 80 -3.22 7.19 4.56
C GLN A 80 -2.57 8.40 3.86
N ILE A 81 -2.69 8.53 2.54
CA ILE A 81 -2.23 9.72 1.81
C ILE A 81 -2.98 10.97 2.30
N GLN A 82 -4.31 10.86 2.45
CA GLN A 82 -5.13 11.94 2.97
C GLN A 82 -4.72 12.33 4.40
N HIS A 83 -4.51 11.35 5.29
CA HIS A 83 -4.02 11.58 6.64
C HIS A 83 -2.65 12.27 6.64
N SER A 84 -1.71 11.81 5.83
CA SER A 84 -0.37 12.41 5.72
C SER A 84 -0.44 13.87 5.29
N ALA A 85 -1.31 14.20 4.34
CA ALA A 85 -1.49 15.57 3.88
C ALA A 85 -2.03 16.52 4.97
N TYR A 86 -2.85 16.01 5.92
CA TYR A 86 -3.33 16.80 7.06
C TYR A 86 -2.28 17.01 8.15
N THR A 87 -1.44 16.01 8.40
CA THR A 87 -0.47 16.03 9.50
C THR A 87 0.84 16.71 9.12
N ASP A 88 1.12 16.85 7.84
CA ASP A 88 2.38 17.43 7.33
C ASP A 88 2.43 18.97 7.34
N SER A 89 1.34 19.63 7.73
CA SER A 89 1.28 21.09 7.89
C SER A 89 2.12 21.63 9.06
N SER A 90 2.73 20.77 9.87
CA SER A 90 3.66 21.14 10.94
C SER A 90 5.09 21.13 10.43
N ASN A 91 5.61 22.24 10.09
CA ASN A 91 6.97 22.84 10.01
C ASN A 91 8.24 21.94 10.16
N SER A 92 8.17 20.64 9.99
CA SER A 92 9.31 19.71 10.09
C SER A 92 9.54 18.95 8.80
N GLN A 93 10.09 19.65 7.79
CA GLN A 93 10.51 18.99 6.55
C GLN A 93 11.62 17.99 6.84
N LYS A 94 11.42 16.74 6.43
CA LYS A 94 12.47 15.73 6.52
C LYS A 94 13.48 15.88 5.39
N PRO A 95 14.79 15.61 5.64
CA PRO A 95 15.79 15.61 4.59
C PRO A 95 15.40 14.61 3.49
N PRO A 96 15.67 14.95 2.21
CA PRO A 96 15.31 14.11 1.09
C PRO A 96 16.03 12.75 1.16
N LEU A 97 15.33 11.70 0.77
CA LEU A 97 15.97 10.42 0.51
C LEU A 97 16.77 10.51 -0.80
N SER A 98 17.94 9.85 -0.82
CA SER A 98 18.67 9.71 -2.09
C SER A 98 17.82 8.98 -3.14
N THR A 99 18.01 9.32 -4.41
CA THR A 99 17.29 8.69 -5.53
C THR A 99 17.39 7.16 -5.48
N THR A 100 18.56 6.64 -5.11
CA THR A 100 18.78 5.19 -4.99
C THR A 100 17.93 4.60 -3.85
N THR A 101 17.91 5.23 -2.67
CA THR A 101 17.07 4.77 -1.56
C THR A 101 15.59 4.81 -1.93
N LEU A 102 15.14 5.87 -2.60
CA LEU A 102 13.75 5.99 -3.04
C LEU A 102 13.38 4.89 -4.06
N ARG A 103 14.25 4.58 -5.00
CA ARG A 103 14.04 3.46 -5.95
C ARG A 103 13.85 2.13 -5.22
N TRP A 104 14.67 1.85 -4.20
CA TRP A 104 14.50 0.66 -3.37
C TRP A 104 13.20 0.66 -2.57
N VAL A 105 12.81 1.80 -2.00
CA VAL A 105 11.49 1.92 -1.32
C VAL A 105 10.36 1.57 -2.27
N VAL A 106 10.36 2.12 -3.49
CA VAL A 106 9.33 1.84 -4.50
C VAL A 106 9.35 0.37 -4.93
N ALA A 107 10.53 -0.20 -5.20
CA ALA A 107 10.66 -1.60 -5.61
C ALA A 107 10.18 -2.58 -4.52
N ILE A 108 10.55 -2.34 -3.26
CA ILE A 108 10.11 -3.16 -2.13
C ILE A 108 8.61 -2.98 -1.88
N PHE A 109 8.06 -1.79 -2.06
CA PHE A 109 6.63 -1.55 -1.97
C PHE A 109 5.85 -2.27 -3.08
N ALA A 110 6.37 -2.30 -4.31
CA ALA A 110 5.79 -3.10 -5.39
C ALA A 110 5.84 -4.61 -5.08
N LEU A 111 6.96 -5.09 -4.53
CA LEU A 111 7.09 -6.48 -4.08
C LEU A 111 6.12 -6.80 -2.92
N LEU A 112 5.87 -5.85 -2.02
CA LEU A 112 4.86 -6.00 -0.97
C LEU A 112 3.45 -6.17 -1.56
N TRP A 113 3.08 -5.37 -2.58
CA TRP A 113 1.78 -5.53 -3.25
C TRP A 113 1.64 -6.90 -3.93
N LEU A 114 2.70 -7.39 -4.58
CA LEU A 114 2.74 -8.75 -5.12
C LEU A 114 2.55 -9.78 -3.99
N GLN A 115 3.24 -9.62 -2.87
CA GLN A 115 3.13 -10.53 -1.72
C GLN A 115 1.72 -10.53 -1.13
N ILE A 116 1.07 -9.36 -1.05
CA ILE A 116 -0.34 -9.26 -0.59
C ILE A 116 -1.26 -9.99 -1.57
N ALA A 117 -1.06 -9.81 -2.88
CA ALA A 117 -1.84 -10.50 -3.90
C ALA A 117 -1.67 -12.03 -3.82
N LEU A 118 -0.44 -12.52 -3.66
CA LEU A 118 -0.16 -13.94 -3.47
C LEU A 118 -0.77 -14.47 -2.16
N GLY A 119 -0.72 -13.70 -1.07
CA GLY A 119 -1.33 -14.05 0.21
C GLY A 119 -2.86 -14.09 0.14
N ALA A 120 -3.48 -13.16 -0.59
CA ALA A 120 -4.88 -13.19 -0.90
C ALA A 120 -5.24 -14.47 -1.66
N TRP A 121 -4.42 -14.84 -2.67
CA TRP A 121 -4.61 -16.05 -3.46
C TRP A 121 -4.47 -17.33 -2.63
N VAL A 122 -3.51 -17.38 -1.68
CA VAL A 122 -3.39 -18.49 -0.70
C VAL A 122 -4.66 -18.61 0.13
N SER A 123 -5.12 -17.49 0.70
CA SER A 123 -6.27 -17.47 1.60
C SER A 123 -7.58 -17.85 0.87
N THR A 124 -7.82 -17.28 -0.30
CA THR A 124 -9.07 -17.48 -1.06
C THR A 124 -9.18 -18.85 -1.70
N ASN A 125 -8.05 -19.56 -1.88
CA ASN A 125 -8.02 -20.94 -2.36
C ASN A 125 -7.85 -21.97 -1.24
N TYR A 126 -7.83 -21.57 0.04
CA TYR A 126 -7.54 -22.44 1.20
C TYR A 126 -6.20 -23.18 1.09
N ALA A 127 -5.25 -22.63 0.32
CA ALA A 127 -3.97 -23.23 0.02
C ALA A 127 -2.99 -23.22 1.22
N VAL A 128 -3.30 -22.51 2.30
CA VAL A 128 -2.46 -22.44 3.51
C VAL A 128 -2.17 -23.83 4.10
N LEU A 129 -3.12 -24.75 3.99
CA LEU A 129 -3.00 -26.11 4.54
C LEU A 129 -2.18 -27.05 3.64
N ALA A 130 -1.77 -26.62 2.44
CA ALA A 130 -0.98 -27.45 1.54
C ALA A 130 0.46 -27.68 2.01
N CYS A 131 1.03 -26.74 2.82
CA CYS A 131 2.36 -26.86 3.41
C CYS A 131 2.29 -26.62 4.91
N GLN A 132 2.16 -27.66 5.70
CA GLN A 132 2.01 -27.58 7.17
C GLN A 132 3.34 -27.63 7.92
N ASP A 133 4.43 -27.96 7.25
CA ASP A 133 5.78 -27.99 7.79
C ASP A 133 6.58 -26.74 7.42
N PHE A 134 7.64 -26.48 8.19
CA PHE A 134 8.55 -25.38 7.98
C PHE A 134 9.97 -25.79 8.40
N PRO A 135 11.02 -25.45 7.65
CA PRO A 135 11.02 -24.61 6.41
C PRO A 135 10.64 -25.36 5.13
N LYS A 136 10.53 -26.68 5.17
CA LYS A 136 10.13 -27.52 4.06
C LYS A 136 8.63 -27.45 3.80
N CYS A 137 8.18 -28.10 2.73
CA CYS A 137 6.77 -28.31 2.41
C CYS A 137 6.60 -29.80 2.06
N GLN A 138 5.73 -30.51 2.79
CA GLN A 138 5.53 -31.97 2.64
C GLN A 138 6.83 -32.77 2.78
N GLY A 139 7.70 -32.37 3.72
CA GLY A 139 8.98 -33.00 3.97
C GLY A 139 10.07 -32.71 2.93
N GLN A 140 9.76 -31.96 1.86
CA GLN A 140 10.66 -31.71 0.74
C GLN A 140 11.02 -30.22 0.63
N TRP A 141 12.21 -29.92 0.09
CA TRP A 141 12.61 -28.55 -0.25
C TRP A 141 11.94 -28.07 -1.55
N TRP A 142 11.63 -29.01 -2.45
CA TRP A 142 10.93 -28.76 -3.71
C TRP A 142 9.82 -29.81 -3.90
N PRO A 143 8.63 -29.58 -3.35
CA PRO A 143 7.50 -30.51 -3.47
C PRO A 143 6.95 -30.56 -4.89
N LEU A 144 6.09 -31.55 -5.17
CA LEU A 144 5.37 -31.60 -6.42
C LEU A 144 4.39 -30.41 -6.53
N MET A 145 4.51 -29.62 -7.60
CA MET A 145 3.75 -28.42 -7.83
C MET A 145 3.17 -28.37 -9.24
N ASP A 146 1.90 -27.99 -9.34
CA ASP A 146 1.23 -27.66 -10.59
C ASP A 146 0.96 -26.14 -10.62
N PHE A 147 1.84 -25.41 -11.31
CA PHE A 147 1.72 -23.94 -11.44
C PHE A 147 0.57 -23.54 -12.35
N ALA A 148 0.29 -24.31 -13.40
CA ALA A 148 -0.79 -23.97 -14.34
C ALA A 148 -2.14 -24.02 -13.64
N GLY A 149 -2.47 -25.13 -12.97
CA GLY A 149 -3.69 -25.28 -12.21
C GLY A 149 -3.76 -24.37 -10.98
N GLY A 150 -2.61 -24.09 -10.31
CA GLY A 150 -2.56 -23.22 -9.14
C GLY A 150 -2.84 -21.75 -9.44
N PHE A 151 -2.40 -21.26 -10.58
CA PHE A 151 -2.55 -19.84 -10.97
C PHE A 151 -3.58 -19.60 -12.06
N GLU A 152 -4.49 -20.55 -12.27
CA GLU A 152 -5.69 -20.33 -13.06
C GLU A 152 -6.61 -19.36 -12.32
N VAL A 153 -6.73 -18.12 -12.85
CA VAL A 153 -7.37 -17.00 -12.13
C VAL A 153 -8.90 -17.12 -12.16
N TRP A 154 -9.45 -17.58 -13.30
CA TRP A 154 -10.92 -17.58 -13.51
C TRP A 154 -11.51 -18.96 -13.35
N ARG A 155 -11.64 -19.40 -12.11
CA ARG A 155 -12.25 -20.67 -11.73
C ARG A 155 -13.02 -20.55 -10.42
N ALA A 156 -14.03 -21.38 -10.23
CA ALA A 156 -14.77 -21.45 -8.99
C ALA A 156 -13.89 -22.02 -7.85
N LEU A 157 -14.26 -21.72 -6.61
CA LEU A 157 -13.52 -22.20 -5.44
C LEU A 157 -13.53 -23.76 -5.40
N GLY A 158 -12.33 -24.30 -5.27
CA GLY A 158 -12.13 -25.76 -5.14
C GLY A 158 -12.26 -26.57 -6.45
N VAL A 159 -12.47 -25.88 -7.59
CA VAL A 159 -12.70 -26.51 -8.89
C VAL A 159 -11.71 -25.98 -9.91
N SER A 160 -11.23 -26.83 -10.80
CA SER A 160 -10.43 -26.45 -11.99
C SER A 160 -11.36 -26.04 -13.15
N SER A 161 -10.81 -25.47 -14.24
CA SER A 161 -11.59 -25.04 -15.41
C SER A 161 -12.33 -26.17 -16.12
N ASP A 162 -11.82 -27.40 -16.03
CA ASP A 162 -12.44 -28.60 -16.59
C ASP A 162 -13.59 -29.17 -15.71
N GLY A 163 -13.89 -28.51 -14.58
CA GLY A 163 -14.92 -28.92 -13.63
C GLY A 163 -14.49 -29.99 -12.61
N SER A 164 -13.24 -30.46 -12.68
CA SER A 164 -12.69 -31.38 -11.68
C SER A 164 -12.31 -30.65 -10.38
N ALA A 165 -12.09 -31.39 -9.30
CA ALA A 165 -11.55 -30.82 -8.07
C ALA A 165 -10.10 -30.32 -8.31
N ILE A 166 -9.77 -29.16 -7.74
CA ILE A 166 -8.41 -28.61 -7.83
C ILE A 166 -7.39 -29.62 -7.27
N ALA A 167 -6.32 -29.85 -8.01
CA ALA A 167 -5.25 -30.76 -7.59
C ALA A 167 -4.52 -30.24 -6.35
N PHE A 168 -4.15 -31.13 -5.43
CA PHE A 168 -3.37 -30.73 -4.23
C PHE A 168 -2.01 -30.12 -4.58
N SER A 169 -1.37 -30.57 -5.68
CA SER A 169 -0.15 -29.97 -6.23
C SER A 169 -0.33 -28.53 -6.69
N ALA A 170 -1.54 -28.15 -7.16
CA ALA A 170 -1.88 -26.77 -7.50
C ALA A 170 -1.96 -25.89 -6.24
N LEU A 171 -2.61 -26.36 -5.18
CA LEU A 171 -2.62 -25.68 -3.88
C LEU A 171 -1.21 -25.55 -3.28
N THR A 172 -0.39 -26.58 -3.46
CA THR A 172 1.03 -26.56 -3.05
C THR A 172 1.80 -25.48 -3.79
N ALA A 173 1.62 -25.34 -5.11
CA ALA A 173 2.24 -24.29 -5.91
C ALA A 173 1.86 -22.89 -5.41
N ILE A 174 0.57 -22.64 -5.15
CA ILE A 174 0.07 -21.35 -4.64
C ILE A 174 0.77 -20.99 -3.32
N HIS A 175 0.77 -21.91 -2.34
CA HIS A 175 1.36 -21.64 -1.03
C HIS A 175 2.87 -21.49 -1.11
N TYR A 176 3.54 -22.31 -1.90
CA TYR A 176 5.00 -22.34 -1.99
C TYR A 176 5.54 -21.06 -2.62
N VAL A 177 4.92 -20.56 -3.69
CA VAL A 177 5.29 -19.27 -4.32
C VAL A 177 5.13 -18.12 -3.34
N HIS A 178 4.01 -18.05 -2.60
CA HIS A 178 3.81 -17.04 -1.56
C HIS A 178 4.92 -17.10 -0.50
N ARG A 179 5.32 -18.29 -0.06
CA ARG A 179 6.37 -18.51 0.93
C ARG A 179 7.75 -18.06 0.42
N LEU A 180 8.12 -18.42 -0.83
CA LEU A 180 9.39 -18.00 -1.43
C LEU A 180 9.45 -16.48 -1.57
N THR A 181 8.39 -15.86 -2.06
CA THR A 181 8.30 -14.40 -2.19
C THR A 181 8.38 -13.71 -0.82
N ALA A 182 7.78 -14.32 0.22
CA ALA A 182 7.87 -13.81 1.60
C ALA A 182 9.31 -13.77 2.11
N TYR A 183 10.15 -14.78 1.82
CA TYR A 183 11.56 -14.78 2.22
C TYR A 183 12.31 -13.62 1.58
N VAL A 184 12.14 -13.41 0.28
CA VAL A 184 12.77 -12.29 -0.44
C VAL A 184 12.31 -10.95 0.13
N LEU A 185 10.99 -10.79 0.33
CA LEU A 185 10.43 -9.56 0.90
C LEU A 185 10.93 -9.30 2.32
N LEU A 186 10.95 -10.30 3.20
CA LEU A 186 11.42 -10.13 4.57
C LEU A 186 12.89 -9.69 4.62
N LEU A 187 13.76 -10.28 3.81
CA LEU A 187 15.16 -9.88 3.71
C LEU A 187 15.29 -8.44 3.22
N ALA A 188 14.51 -8.06 2.21
CA ALA A 188 14.47 -6.70 1.68
C ALA A 188 13.97 -5.69 2.71
N LEU A 189 12.94 -6.04 3.50
CA LEU A 189 12.39 -5.20 4.57
C LEU A 189 13.37 -5.02 5.73
N VAL A 190 14.06 -6.08 6.14
CA VAL A 190 15.10 -6.01 7.19
C VAL A 190 16.25 -5.10 6.73
N TRP A 191 16.70 -5.26 5.48
CA TRP A 191 17.72 -4.40 4.89
C TRP A 191 17.27 -2.93 4.79
N LEU A 192 16.06 -2.68 4.28
CA LEU A 192 15.52 -1.32 4.16
C LEU A 192 15.33 -0.67 5.53
N GLY A 193 14.81 -1.42 6.50
CA GLY A 193 14.66 -0.96 7.88
C GLY A 193 15.99 -0.57 8.49
N TRP A 194 17.04 -1.39 8.29
CA TRP A 194 18.41 -1.06 8.71
C TRP A 194 18.91 0.22 8.04
N ARG A 195 18.73 0.33 6.72
CA ARG A 195 19.15 1.51 5.93
C ARG A 195 18.47 2.80 6.39
N LEU A 196 17.16 2.77 6.65
CA LEU A 196 16.41 3.93 7.13
C LEU A 196 16.75 4.27 8.58
N ARG A 197 17.03 3.30 9.42
CA ARG A 197 17.38 3.49 10.82
C ARG A 197 18.71 4.26 11.00
N THR A 198 19.64 4.16 10.06
CA THR A 198 20.89 4.93 10.06
C THR A 198 20.69 6.42 9.76
N MET A 199 19.51 6.80 9.27
CA MET A 199 19.14 8.17 8.97
C MET A 199 18.27 8.73 10.12
N PRO A 200 18.73 9.75 10.91
CA PRO A 200 17.99 10.23 12.10
C PRO A 200 16.52 10.56 11.82
N ALA A 201 16.23 11.26 10.72
CA ALA A 201 14.88 11.67 10.35
C ALA A 201 13.94 10.51 9.96
N TRP A 202 14.49 9.37 9.54
CA TRP A 202 13.75 8.18 9.08
C TRP A 202 13.86 7.00 10.04
N ARG A 203 14.53 7.18 11.18
CA ARG A 203 14.80 6.11 12.16
C ARG A 203 13.52 5.44 12.67
N ALA A 204 12.50 6.22 12.97
CA ALA A 204 11.21 5.69 13.43
C ALA A 204 10.55 4.79 12.36
N THR A 205 10.61 5.20 11.09
CA THR A 205 10.12 4.39 9.96
C THR A 205 10.91 3.08 9.83
N GLY A 206 12.23 3.13 9.98
CA GLY A 206 13.08 1.93 9.98
C GLY A 206 12.73 0.94 11.11
N HIS A 207 12.46 1.45 12.31
CA HIS A 207 11.99 0.60 13.42
C HIS A 207 10.60 0.03 13.17
N ALA A 208 9.66 0.85 12.64
CA ALA A 208 8.32 0.37 12.28
C ALA A 208 8.38 -0.78 11.27
N LEU A 209 9.23 -0.68 10.24
CA LEU A 209 9.44 -1.76 9.27
C LEU A 209 9.94 -3.03 9.95
N TRP A 210 10.88 -2.95 10.87
CA TRP A 210 11.38 -4.13 11.61
C TRP A 210 10.30 -4.76 12.49
N CYS A 211 9.58 -3.95 13.26
CA CYS A 211 8.52 -4.45 14.14
C CYS A 211 7.42 -5.15 13.33
N VAL A 212 6.97 -4.55 12.23
CA VAL A 212 5.91 -5.15 11.42
C VAL A 212 6.45 -6.36 10.63
N SER A 213 7.72 -6.37 10.22
CA SER A 213 8.35 -7.56 9.61
C SER A 213 8.43 -8.73 10.59
N ALA A 214 8.84 -8.49 11.83
CA ALA A 214 8.84 -9.51 12.88
C ALA A 214 7.41 -10.02 13.16
N TRP A 215 6.42 -9.12 13.23
CA TRP A 215 5.02 -9.48 13.36
C TRP A 215 4.53 -10.37 12.21
N GLN A 216 4.88 -10.03 10.96
CA GLN A 216 4.52 -10.82 9.78
C GLN A 216 5.16 -12.20 9.80
N LEU A 217 6.41 -12.30 10.23
CA LEU A 217 7.09 -13.58 10.36
C LEU A 217 6.40 -14.47 11.42
N VAL A 218 6.12 -13.91 12.60
CA VAL A 218 5.48 -14.64 13.70
C VAL A 218 4.08 -15.10 13.31
N THR A 219 3.24 -14.18 12.79
CA THR A 219 1.86 -14.53 12.42
C THR A 219 1.80 -15.44 11.20
N GLY A 220 2.70 -15.26 10.21
CA GLY A 220 2.80 -16.13 9.04
C GLY A 220 3.21 -17.54 9.42
N LEU A 221 4.22 -17.68 10.28
CA LEU A 221 4.64 -18.99 10.79
C LEU A 221 3.56 -19.65 11.65
N SER A 222 2.85 -18.87 12.48
CA SER A 222 1.72 -19.36 13.27
C SER A 222 0.61 -19.93 12.39
N ASN A 223 0.33 -19.34 11.24
CA ASN A 223 -0.66 -19.87 10.28
C ASN A 223 -0.26 -21.24 9.73
N VAL A 224 1.04 -21.49 9.56
CA VAL A 224 1.55 -22.79 9.08
C VAL A 224 1.56 -23.83 10.20
N VAL A 225 2.18 -23.51 11.34
CA VAL A 225 2.47 -24.51 12.40
C VAL A 225 1.25 -24.82 13.24
N LEU A 226 0.31 -23.88 13.41
CA LEU A 226 -0.89 -24.06 14.23
C LEU A 226 -2.14 -24.44 13.42
N GLY A 227 -2.00 -24.77 12.13
CA GLY A 227 -3.13 -25.19 11.30
C GLY A 227 -4.13 -24.07 10.99
N TRP A 228 -3.62 -22.85 10.75
CA TRP A 228 -4.39 -21.68 10.29
C TRP A 228 -5.45 -21.17 11.31
N PRO A 229 -5.07 -20.84 12.53
CA PRO A 229 -6.03 -20.31 13.51
C PRO A 229 -6.49 -18.90 13.09
N LEU A 230 -7.77 -18.62 13.30
CA LEU A 230 -8.42 -17.36 12.89
C LEU A 230 -7.66 -16.12 13.40
N VAL A 231 -7.19 -16.14 14.64
CA VAL A 231 -6.48 -14.99 15.24
C VAL A 231 -5.18 -14.72 14.50
N ALA A 232 -4.38 -15.74 14.18
CA ALA A 232 -3.13 -15.57 13.44
C ALA A 232 -3.40 -15.11 11.98
N ALA A 233 -4.44 -15.64 11.33
CA ALA A 233 -4.83 -15.25 9.98
C ALA A 233 -5.25 -13.77 9.91
N VAL A 234 -6.10 -13.32 10.83
CA VAL A 234 -6.52 -11.91 10.94
C VAL A 234 -5.34 -11.01 11.30
N ALA A 235 -4.50 -11.41 12.25
CA ALA A 235 -3.32 -10.68 12.67
C ALA A 235 -2.28 -10.54 11.55
N HIS A 236 -2.11 -11.58 10.72
CA HIS A 236 -1.24 -11.55 9.55
C HIS A 236 -1.75 -10.57 8.49
N THR A 237 -3.04 -10.59 8.18
CA THR A 237 -3.66 -9.61 7.28
C THR A 237 -3.56 -8.19 7.83
N GLY A 238 -3.77 -8.01 9.14
CA GLY A 238 -3.58 -6.73 9.83
C GLY A 238 -2.15 -6.19 9.74
N GLY A 239 -1.17 -7.05 9.84
CA GLY A 239 0.23 -6.69 9.66
C GLY A 239 0.56 -6.27 8.21
N ALA A 240 -0.05 -6.92 7.21
CA ALA A 240 0.06 -6.49 5.81
C ALA A 240 -0.54 -5.08 5.61
N ALA A 241 -1.71 -4.80 6.22
CA ALA A 241 -2.32 -3.48 6.22
C ALA A 241 -1.41 -2.43 6.89
N ALA A 242 -0.77 -2.75 8.01
CA ALA A 242 0.19 -1.88 8.68
C ALA A 242 1.42 -1.57 7.79
N MET A 243 1.92 -2.55 7.03
CA MET A 243 2.97 -2.33 6.04
C MET A 243 2.55 -1.34 4.95
N VAL A 244 1.33 -1.48 4.41
CA VAL A 244 0.78 -0.53 3.42
C VAL A 244 0.74 0.88 4.00
N ILE A 245 0.30 1.05 5.25
CA ILE A 245 0.29 2.35 5.95
C ILE A 245 1.70 2.93 6.05
N VAL A 246 2.69 2.14 6.50
CA VAL A 246 4.07 2.61 6.68
C VAL A 246 4.69 3.05 5.36
N PHE A 247 4.58 2.24 4.30
CA PHE A 247 5.13 2.58 2.99
C PHE A 247 4.43 3.77 2.35
N THR A 248 3.10 3.79 2.40
CA THR A 248 2.30 4.89 1.84
C THR A 248 2.60 6.20 2.57
N GLY A 249 2.69 6.16 3.91
CA GLY A 249 3.05 7.33 4.71
C GLY A 249 4.46 7.83 4.42
N LEU A 250 5.44 6.93 4.24
CA LEU A 250 6.80 7.30 3.83
C LEU A 250 6.81 7.99 2.47
N LEU A 251 6.17 7.39 1.46
CA LEU A 251 6.14 7.94 0.10
C LEU A 251 5.37 9.26 0.02
N ALA A 252 4.24 9.37 0.73
CA ALA A 252 3.47 10.61 0.81
C ALA A 252 4.32 11.76 1.37
N ARG A 253 5.04 11.52 2.47
CA ARG A 253 5.96 12.52 3.06
C ARG A 253 7.05 12.94 2.08
N VAL A 254 7.71 11.99 1.40
CA VAL A 254 8.74 12.33 0.40
C VAL A 254 8.18 13.23 -0.70
N VAL A 255 6.95 12.97 -1.16
CA VAL A 255 6.29 13.77 -2.20
C VAL A 255 5.92 15.17 -1.69
N PHE A 256 5.35 15.27 -0.48
CA PHE A 256 4.92 16.55 0.09
C PHE A 256 6.11 17.44 0.45
N ASP A 257 7.13 16.90 1.10
CA ASP A 257 8.36 17.63 1.41
C ASP A 257 9.09 18.15 0.15
N LYS A 258 9.04 17.38 -0.96
CA LYS A 258 9.61 17.82 -2.22
C LYS A 258 8.82 19.00 -2.80
N ARG A 259 7.48 18.98 -2.76
CA ARG A 259 6.63 20.07 -3.24
C ARG A 259 6.85 21.34 -2.44
N ALA A 260 6.85 21.25 -1.12
CA ALA A 260 7.07 22.38 -0.25
C ALA A 260 8.41 23.09 -0.54
N ARG A 261 9.50 22.34 -0.72
CA ARG A 261 10.81 22.90 -1.09
C ARG A 261 10.79 23.60 -2.46
N THR A 262 10.08 23.04 -3.43
CA THR A 262 9.98 23.67 -4.76
C THR A 262 9.22 25.00 -4.70
N GLU A 263 8.17 25.08 -3.88
CA GLU A 263 7.40 26.31 -3.67
C GLU A 263 8.23 27.39 -2.96
N GLU A 264 9.02 27.02 -1.95
CA GLU A 264 9.93 27.94 -1.25
C GLU A 264 10.99 28.52 -2.20
N ASP A 265 11.60 27.69 -3.07
CA ASP A 265 12.62 28.13 -4.04
C ASP A 265 12.07 29.13 -5.05
N HIS A 266 10.82 28.92 -5.51
CA HIS A 266 10.14 29.86 -6.41
C HIS A 266 9.72 31.18 -5.75
N THR A 267 9.51 31.21 -4.44
CA THR A 267 9.14 32.44 -3.72
C THR A 267 10.35 33.29 -3.37
N VAL A 268 11.52 32.67 -3.19
CA VAL A 268 12.78 33.33 -2.85
C VAL A 268 13.48 33.92 -4.10
N THR A 269 13.22 33.40 -5.30
CA THR A 269 13.78 33.90 -6.54
C THR A 269 12.75 34.82 -7.23
N PRO A 270 12.78 36.17 -7.03
CA PRO A 270 11.88 37.07 -7.77
C PRO A 270 12.20 36.93 -9.26
N PRO A 271 11.20 37.03 -10.16
CA PRO A 271 11.46 37.03 -11.58
C PRO A 271 12.42 38.17 -11.90
N ALA A 272 13.53 37.84 -12.59
CA ALA A 272 14.51 38.83 -13.02
C ALA A 272 13.76 39.99 -13.69
N SER A 273 13.65 41.12 -12.99
CA SER A 273 13.08 42.33 -13.54
C SER A 273 13.90 42.69 -14.78
N LYS A 274 13.23 42.73 -15.92
CA LYS A 274 13.80 43.34 -17.14
C LYS A 274 14.18 44.76 -16.77
N VAL A 275 15.45 44.95 -16.44
CA VAL A 275 16.03 46.30 -16.39
C VAL A 275 16.04 46.80 -17.82
N THR A 276 15.01 47.53 -18.21
CA THR A 276 15.01 48.35 -19.40
C THR A 276 15.99 49.45 -19.15
N ALA A 277 17.18 49.31 -19.74
CA ALA A 277 18.15 50.39 -19.86
C ALA A 277 17.54 51.48 -20.72
N ASN A 278 16.95 52.49 -20.10
CA ASN A 278 16.52 53.69 -20.74
C ASN A 278 17.71 54.67 -20.79
N SER A 279 18.55 54.52 -21.80
CA SER A 279 19.60 55.50 -22.12
C SER A 279 18.94 56.72 -22.78
N SER A 280 18.47 57.65 -21.96
CA SER A 280 18.15 59.00 -22.46
C SER A 280 19.45 59.77 -22.71
N GLN A 281 19.87 59.81 -23.98
CA GLN A 281 20.79 60.84 -24.48
C GLN A 281 20.16 62.21 -24.20
N ARG A 282 20.81 63.02 -23.37
CA ARG A 282 20.67 64.46 -23.40
C ARG A 282 21.88 65.05 -24.12
N SER A 283 21.69 65.42 -25.37
CA SER A 283 22.50 66.34 -26.09
C SER A 283 22.31 67.73 -25.49
N VAL A 284 23.38 68.38 -25.17
CA VAL A 284 23.40 69.85 -24.86
C VAL A 284 24.27 70.54 -25.92
N ALA A 285 23.64 71.44 -26.63
CA ALA A 285 24.29 72.45 -27.45
C ALA A 285 24.96 73.50 -26.57
#